data_20ea5c543830e1f569b44c4ae5f505b1
#
_entry.id   20ea5c543830e1f569b44c4ae5f505b1
#
_cell.length_a   1.000
_cell.length_b   1.000
_cell.length_c   1.000
_cell.angle_alpha   90.00
_cell.angle_beta   90.00
_cell.angle_gamma   90.00
#
_symmetry.space_group_name_H-M   'P 1'
#
loop_
_entity.id
_entity.type
_entity.pdbx_description
1 polymer ?
#
loop_
_entity_poly.entity_id
_entity_poly.type
_entity_poly.pdbx_seq_one_letter_code
_entity_poly.pdbx_strand_id
1 'polypeptide(L)'
;MNPLLDDKTIEFLLYDVLDAEGLLALPKFAEHSRETFDMVISNARKLARTALFPVYREMDQSPRFEGGHIALHPKMRELYPKLLELGLAPATRGEEVGGQSLPMMIDSVAQTYLCAANLGVASFVILCRGPAHLIEAFGSDALKKKYMEPLYAGEMTGTMALTEPHAGSSLADLTTTATPTSNGEYLVRGQKIFISGGDHDLTDNIVHLTLARIEGAPAGTKGISLFAIPKMRDGKPNDVHVAGMVHKIGWKALPSLIMSFGEQNACRAELVGEANQGLTYMFQMMNEARIGVGLAATATATVAYHEALEYARTRTQGRALGQRGGPQIPIMAHADVRRMLLRQKAICEGSLALVMLTARYADVAETGDESARLMLDLLTPITKTFPAEKGFESNALAVQIHGGYGYSSEYLPEAWLRDQKLNTLHEGTTGIQSMDLLGRKVMAKDGAA
;
A
#
# COMPACT_ATOMS: atom_id res chain seq x y z
N MET A 1 0.48 8.72 25.19
CA MET A 1 -0.31 8.16 24.06
C MET A 1 0.56 8.18 22.83
N ASN A 2 0.62 7.10 22.05
CA ASN A 2 1.44 7.03 20.84
C ASN A 2 0.99 8.10 19.82
N PRO A 3 1.89 9.00 19.35
CA PRO A 3 1.51 10.05 18.40
C PRO A 3 1.33 9.54 16.97
N LEU A 4 1.64 8.27 16.67
CA LEU A 4 1.76 7.63 15.36
C LEU A 4 2.98 8.16 14.58
N LEU A 5 3.00 9.46 14.31
CA LEU A 5 4.12 10.23 13.75
C LEU A 5 4.35 11.48 14.60
N ASP A 6 5.56 12.02 14.57
CA ASP A 6 5.87 13.31 15.19
C ASP A 6 5.49 14.46 14.24
N ASP A 7 4.46 15.22 14.64
CA ASP A 7 3.89 16.30 13.83
C ASP A 7 4.94 17.38 13.49
N LYS A 8 5.89 17.66 14.41
CA LYS A 8 6.96 18.63 14.17
C LYS A 8 7.97 18.16 13.13
N THR A 9 8.31 16.87 13.17
CA THR A 9 9.18 16.26 12.16
C THR A 9 8.51 16.28 10.78
N ILE A 10 7.20 16.04 10.70
CA ILE A 10 6.43 16.15 9.45
C ILE A 10 6.48 17.59 8.91
N GLU A 11 6.15 18.57 9.75
CA GLU A 11 6.16 19.98 9.36
C GLU A 11 7.54 20.43 8.86
N PHE A 12 8.59 20.10 9.61
CA PHE A 12 9.98 20.40 9.25
C PHE A 12 10.38 19.75 7.92
N LEU A 13 10.06 18.47 7.71
CA LEU A 13 10.38 17.79 6.45
C LEU A 13 9.62 18.39 5.27
N LEU A 14 8.33 18.70 5.43
CA LEU A 14 7.50 19.23 4.37
C LEU A 14 7.96 20.63 3.93
N TYR A 15 8.12 21.54 4.88
CA TYR A 15 8.24 22.95 4.56
C TYR A 15 9.67 23.46 4.60
N ASP A 16 10.49 23.02 5.58
CA ASP A 16 11.86 23.53 5.72
C ASP A 16 12.88 22.73 4.90
N VAL A 17 12.64 21.42 4.67
CA VAL A 17 13.60 20.55 3.97
C VAL A 17 13.22 20.32 2.51
N LEU A 18 11.95 19.98 2.25
CA LEU A 18 11.50 19.53 0.94
C LEU A 18 10.69 20.58 0.18
N ASP A 19 10.50 21.77 0.76
CA ASP A 19 9.84 22.92 0.10
C ASP A 19 8.52 22.51 -0.58
N ALA A 20 7.56 22.04 0.21
CA ALA A 20 6.23 21.65 -0.28
C ALA A 20 5.47 22.84 -0.91
N GLU A 21 5.69 24.06 -0.39
CA GLU A 21 5.08 25.27 -0.94
C GLU A 21 5.62 25.60 -2.34
N GLY A 22 6.86 25.21 -2.66
CA GLY A 22 7.41 25.35 -4.00
C GLY A 22 6.64 24.57 -5.08
N LEU A 23 5.88 23.52 -4.69
CA LEU A 23 4.98 22.80 -5.61
C LEU A 23 3.81 23.68 -6.11
N LEU A 24 3.40 24.70 -5.34
CA LEU A 24 2.33 25.64 -5.71
C LEU A 24 2.67 26.49 -6.94
N ALA A 25 3.93 26.58 -7.30
CA ALA A 25 4.36 27.24 -8.53
C ALA A 25 4.08 26.40 -9.80
N LEU A 26 3.77 25.12 -9.64
CA LEU A 26 3.42 24.24 -10.75
C LEU A 26 1.93 24.39 -11.11
N PRO A 27 1.57 24.57 -12.40
CA PRO A 27 0.19 24.83 -12.81
C PRO A 27 -0.84 23.84 -12.25
N LYS A 28 -0.49 22.55 -12.14
CA LYS A 28 -1.37 21.50 -11.62
C LYS A 28 -1.78 21.75 -10.16
N PHE A 29 -0.95 22.41 -9.36
CA PHE A 29 -1.13 22.59 -7.94
C PHE A 29 -1.44 24.03 -7.52
N ALA A 30 -1.59 24.94 -8.48
CA ALA A 30 -1.74 26.38 -8.24
C ALA A 30 -3.01 26.77 -7.47
N GLU A 31 -4.04 25.92 -7.49
CA GLU A 31 -5.30 26.15 -6.74
C GLU A 31 -5.18 25.78 -5.25
N HIS A 32 -4.08 25.14 -4.84
CA HIS A 32 -3.83 24.79 -3.45
C HIS A 32 -3.13 25.91 -2.69
N SER A 33 -3.06 25.73 -1.37
CA SER A 33 -2.29 26.57 -0.46
C SER A 33 -1.71 25.70 0.66
N ARG A 34 -0.81 26.26 1.47
CA ARG A 34 -0.32 25.60 2.68
C ARG A 34 -1.47 25.18 3.60
N GLU A 35 -2.48 26.03 3.76
CA GLU A 35 -3.65 25.75 4.59
C GLU A 35 -4.44 24.53 4.07
N THR A 36 -4.57 24.37 2.74
CA THR A 36 -5.23 23.17 2.17
C THR A 36 -4.40 21.93 2.41
N PHE A 37 -3.08 21.99 2.32
CA PHE A 37 -2.19 20.86 2.65
C PHE A 37 -2.31 20.47 4.12
N ASP A 38 -2.22 21.45 5.01
CA ASP A 38 -2.35 21.21 6.47
C ASP A 38 -3.73 20.67 6.85
N MET A 39 -4.80 21.10 6.18
CA MET A 39 -6.16 20.62 6.39
C MET A 39 -6.28 19.12 6.01
N VAL A 40 -5.77 18.71 4.85
CA VAL A 40 -5.80 17.30 4.40
C VAL A 40 -5.04 16.43 5.39
N ILE A 41 -3.82 16.82 5.76
CA ILE A 41 -3.00 16.09 6.72
C ILE A 41 -3.69 16.03 8.10
N SER A 42 -4.27 17.14 8.56
CA SER A 42 -4.96 17.21 9.86
C SER A 42 -6.19 16.30 9.92
N ASN A 43 -6.98 16.23 8.84
CA ASN A 43 -8.15 15.35 8.76
C ASN A 43 -7.74 13.87 8.81
N ALA A 44 -6.74 13.47 8.01
CA ALA A 44 -6.20 12.11 8.04
C ALA A 44 -5.62 11.75 9.42
N ARG A 45 -4.82 12.64 10.02
CA ARG A 45 -4.26 12.49 11.36
C ARG A 45 -5.34 12.34 12.43
N LYS A 46 -6.40 13.15 12.36
CA LYS A 46 -7.53 13.07 13.29
C LYS A 46 -8.21 11.70 13.19
N LEU A 47 -8.59 11.25 12.00
CA LEU A 47 -9.20 9.94 11.79
C LEU A 47 -8.29 8.82 12.28
N ALA A 48 -7.00 8.87 11.93
CA ALA A 48 -6.00 7.91 12.35
C ALA A 48 -5.96 7.76 13.89
N ARG A 49 -5.83 8.88 14.61
CA ARG A 49 -5.70 8.89 16.08
C ARG A 49 -6.99 8.55 16.82
N THR A 50 -8.15 8.94 16.29
CA THR A 50 -9.42 8.83 17.04
C THR A 50 -10.27 7.63 16.66
N ALA A 51 -10.12 7.08 15.46
CA ALA A 51 -10.94 5.97 14.99
C ALA A 51 -10.14 4.71 14.64
N LEU A 52 -9.00 4.82 13.94
CA LEU A 52 -8.29 3.65 13.44
C LEU A 52 -7.35 3.04 14.48
N PHE A 53 -6.53 3.86 15.13
CA PHE A 53 -5.56 3.38 16.11
C PHE A 53 -6.17 2.72 17.35
N PRO A 54 -7.24 3.27 17.95
CA PRO A 54 -7.87 2.68 19.14
C PRO A 54 -8.38 1.25 18.93
N VAL A 55 -8.71 0.89 17.71
CA VAL A 55 -9.23 -0.45 17.36
C VAL A 55 -8.21 -1.38 16.74
N TYR A 56 -6.91 -0.99 16.70
CA TYR A 56 -5.87 -1.79 16.04
C TYR A 56 -5.85 -3.24 16.53
N ARG A 57 -5.82 -3.47 17.85
CA ARG A 57 -5.78 -4.83 18.44
C ARG A 57 -7.04 -5.63 18.12
N GLU A 58 -8.20 -4.98 18.14
CA GLU A 58 -9.48 -5.59 17.77
C GLU A 58 -9.47 -6.04 16.30
N MET A 59 -8.84 -5.26 15.42
CA MET A 59 -8.75 -5.54 13.99
C MET A 59 -7.59 -6.48 13.61
N ASP A 60 -6.64 -6.78 14.51
CA ASP A 60 -5.57 -7.77 14.27
C ASP A 60 -6.12 -9.20 14.33
N GLN A 61 -7.19 -9.45 13.57
CA GLN A 61 -7.87 -10.74 13.45
C GLN A 61 -8.14 -11.04 11.98
N SER A 62 -7.98 -12.32 11.62
CA SER A 62 -8.33 -12.76 10.27
C SER A 62 -9.85 -12.73 10.07
N PRO A 63 -10.33 -12.27 8.91
CA PRO A 63 -11.73 -12.47 8.53
C PRO A 63 -12.14 -13.93 8.56
N ARG A 64 -13.43 -14.18 8.55
CA ARG A 64 -13.96 -15.55 8.48
C ARG A 64 -14.26 -15.91 7.05
N PHE A 65 -13.90 -17.13 6.68
CA PHE A 65 -14.26 -17.74 5.39
C PHE A 65 -15.37 -18.76 5.63
N GLU A 66 -16.58 -18.42 5.22
CA GLU A 66 -17.78 -19.20 5.49
C GLU A 66 -18.66 -19.28 4.23
N GLY A 67 -19.07 -20.50 3.84
CA GLY A 67 -19.96 -20.68 2.70
C GLY A 67 -19.44 -20.15 1.36
N GLY A 68 -18.12 -20.08 1.15
CA GLY A 68 -17.52 -19.55 -0.07
C GLY A 68 -17.35 -18.02 -0.09
N HIS A 69 -17.68 -17.33 1.01
CA HIS A 69 -17.61 -15.87 1.15
C HIS A 69 -16.76 -15.44 2.34
N ILE A 70 -16.26 -14.21 2.25
CA ILE A 70 -15.47 -13.57 3.32
C ILE A 70 -16.36 -12.65 4.13
N ALA A 71 -16.49 -12.94 5.42
CA ALA A 71 -17.10 -12.06 6.40
C ALA A 71 -16.01 -11.26 7.13
N LEU A 72 -15.95 -9.95 6.87
CA LEU A 72 -15.03 -9.04 7.54
C LEU A 72 -15.46 -8.78 8.99
N HIS A 73 -14.52 -8.22 9.76
CA HIS A 73 -14.85 -7.76 11.11
C HIS A 73 -15.95 -6.68 11.03
N PRO A 74 -17.01 -6.72 11.89
CA PRO A 74 -18.15 -5.77 11.82
C PRO A 74 -17.75 -4.29 11.89
N LYS A 75 -16.65 -3.95 12.59
CA LYS A 75 -16.07 -2.60 12.63
C LYS A 75 -15.74 -2.03 11.25
N MET A 76 -15.48 -2.86 10.25
CA MET A 76 -15.18 -2.37 8.90
C MET A 76 -16.34 -1.59 8.29
N ARG A 77 -17.60 -1.95 8.61
CA ARG A 77 -18.79 -1.23 8.15
C ARG A 77 -18.89 0.20 8.74
N GLU A 78 -18.24 0.43 9.89
CA GLU A 78 -18.13 1.75 10.51
C GLU A 78 -16.93 2.54 9.99
N LEU A 79 -15.79 1.86 9.78
CA LEU A 79 -14.52 2.50 9.46
C LEU A 79 -14.38 2.83 7.97
N TYR A 80 -14.89 1.96 7.09
CA TYR A 80 -14.75 2.13 5.65
C TYR A 80 -15.40 3.45 5.13
N PRO A 81 -16.64 3.80 5.49
CA PRO A 81 -17.22 5.09 5.11
C PRO A 81 -16.39 6.29 5.59
N LYS A 82 -15.87 6.25 6.83
CA LYS A 82 -15.04 7.34 7.39
C LYS A 82 -13.72 7.51 6.63
N LEU A 83 -13.15 6.42 6.09
CA LEU A 83 -11.98 6.50 5.21
C LEU A 83 -12.34 7.12 3.86
N LEU A 84 -13.51 6.81 3.30
CA LEU A 84 -13.98 7.39 2.04
C LEU A 84 -14.27 8.90 2.17
N GLU A 85 -14.82 9.35 3.32
CA GLU A 85 -15.08 10.77 3.61
C GLU A 85 -13.83 11.65 3.53
N LEU A 86 -12.62 11.09 3.65
CA LEU A 86 -11.38 11.84 3.46
C LEU A 86 -11.12 12.21 1.98
N GLY A 87 -11.81 11.57 1.03
CA GLY A 87 -11.65 11.83 -0.39
C GLY A 87 -10.26 11.48 -0.95
N LEU A 88 -9.49 10.63 -0.25
CA LEU A 88 -8.11 10.32 -0.64
C LEU A 88 -7.99 9.31 -1.80
N ALA A 89 -9.04 8.58 -2.17
CA ALA A 89 -8.96 7.62 -3.26
C ALA A 89 -8.57 8.29 -4.60
N PRO A 90 -9.27 9.34 -5.09
CA PRO A 90 -8.89 10.09 -6.27
C PRO A 90 -8.01 11.31 -5.99
N ALA A 91 -7.59 11.60 -4.76
CA ALA A 91 -7.07 12.91 -4.35
C ALA A 91 -5.98 13.51 -5.27
N THR A 92 -5.06 12.69 -5.78
CA THR A 92 -3.96 13.13 -6.67
C THR A 92 -4.39 13.32 -8.13
N ARG A 93 -5.64 12.97 -8.48
CA ARG A 93 -6.19 13.06 -9.82
C ARG A 93 -6.93 14.39 -10.00
N GLY A 94 -7.25 14.71 -11.27
CA GLY A 94 -7.98 15.93 -11.60
C GLY A 94 -9.45 15.90 -11.18
N GLU A 95 -10.09 17.06 -11.22
CA GLU A 95 -11.50 17.22 -10.84
C GLU A 95 -12.45 16.42 -11.74
N GLU A 96 -12.06 16.15 -12.99
CA GLU A 96 -12.84 15.38 -13.97
C GLU A 96 -13.14 13.95 -13.54
N VAL A 97 -12.34 13.41 -12.61
CA VAL A 97 -12.55 12.08 -12.01
C VAL A 97 -12.87 12.14 -10.51
N GLY A 98 -13.25 13.32 -10.00
CA GLY A 98 -13.59 13.55 -8.60
C GLY A 98 -12.38 13.72 -7.69
N GLY A 99 -11.18 13.96 -8.26
CA GLY A 99 -9.96 14.25 -7.54
C GLY A 99 -9.84 15.73 -7.14
N GLN A 100 -8.71 16.07 -6.57
CA GLN A 100 -8.41 17.43 -6.09
C GLN A 100 -7.09 17.96 -6.67
N SER A 101 -6.45 17.22 -7.57
CA SER A 101 -5.07 17.50 -8.01
C SER A 101 -4.10 17.69 -6.84
N LEU A 102 -4.27 16.92 -5.76
CA LEU A 102 -3.43 17.03 -4.57
C LEU A 102 -2.02 16.52 -4.90
N PRO A 103 -0.94 17.23 -4.48
CA PRO A 103 0.40 16.69 -4.63
C PRO A 103 0.55 15.30 -3.97
N MET A 104 1.20 14.36 -4.65
CA MET A 104 1.49 13.03 -4.12
C MET A 104 2.28 13.09 -2.82
N MET A 105 3.12 14.11 -2.66
CA MET A 105 3.85 14.36 -1.42
C MET A 105 2.92 14.57 -0.23
N ILE A 106 1.86 15.34 -0.39
CA ILE A 106 0.87 15.63 0.66
C ILE A 106 -0.01 14.42 0.93
N ASP A 107 -0.51 13.78 -0.14
CA ASP A 107 -1.25 12.51 -0.05
C ASP A 107 -0.43 11.44 0.69
N SER A 108 0.87 11.32 0.40
CA SER A 108 1.75 10.35 1.06
C SER A 108 1.84 10.57 2.57
N VAL A 109 1.87 11.83 3.04
CA VAL A 109 1.85 12.13 4.47
C VAL A 109 0.52 11.73 5.10
N ALA A 110 -0.60 12.09 4.47
CA ALA A 110 -1.94 11.72 4.92
C ALA A 110 -2.08 10.19 5.02
N GLN A 111 -1.68 9.46 3.98
CA GLN A 111 -1.69 8.00 3.96
C GLN A 111 -0.76 7.38 5.02
N THR A 112 0.38 8.02 5.32
CA THR A 112 1.31 7.53 6.35
C THR A 112 0.64 7.54 7.73
N TYR A 113 -0.14 8.57 8.09
CA TYR A 113 -0.92 8.57 9.34
C TYR A 113 -1.93 7.43 9.40
N LEU A 114 -2.68 7.20 8.32
CA LEU A 114 -3.69 6.13 8.26
C LEU A 114 -3.06 4.74 8.38
N CYS A 115 -1.97 4.51 7.64
CA CYS A 115 -1.22 3.26 7.68
C CYS A 115 -0.56 3.01 9.05
N ALA A 116 0.00 4.05 9.70
CA ALA A 116 0.56 3.95 11.05
C ALA A 116 -0.51 3.58 12.09
N ALA A 117 -1.72 4.07 11.90
CA ALA A 117 -2.84 3.78 12.79
C ALA A 117 -3.39 2.36 12.61
N ASN A 118 -3.64 1.93 11.38
CA ASN A 118 -4.14 0.58 11.09
C ASN A 118 -4.00 0.23 9.61
N LEU A 119 -2.84 -0.32 9.26
CA LEU A 119 -2.49 -0.63 7.88
C LEU A 119 -3.49 -1.57 7.19
N GLY A 120 -3.95 -2.62 7.88
CA GLY A 120 -4.90 -3.57 7.32
C GLY A 120 -6.25 -2.94 6.97
N VAL A 121 -6.72 -1.97 7.77
CA VAL A 121 -7.98 -1.25 7.53
C VAL A 121 -7.80 -0.18 6.44
N ALA A 122 -6.73 0.61 6.50
CA ALA A 122 -6.44 1.66 5.52
C ALA A 122 -6.27 1.09 4.10
N SER A 123 -5.77 -0.14 3.99
CA SER A 123 -5.53 -0.82 2.70
C SER A 123 -6.78 -1.00 1.84
N PHE A 124 -7.97 -1.03 2.39
CA PHE A 124 -9.21 -1.18 1.59
C PHE A 124 -9.44 0.00 0.65
N VAL A 125 -9.10 1.22 1.06
CA VAL A 125 -9.17 2.41 0.18
C VAL A 125 -7.97 2.47 -0.77
N ILE A 126 -6.78 2.14 -0.28
CA ILE A 126 -5.55 2.12 -1.10
C ILE A 126 -5.69 1.13 -2.27
N LEU A 127 -6.28 -0.05 -2.03
CA LEU A 127 -6.50 -1.06 -3.07
C LEU A 127 -7.45 -0.61 -4.19
N CYS A 128 -8.37 0.32 -3.93
CA CYS A 128 -9.26 0.84 -4.97
C CYS A 128 -8.52 1.73 -5.98
N ARG A 129 -7.47 2.43 -5.55
CA ARG A 129 -6.70 3.38 -6.37
C ARG A 129 -6.00 2.71 -7.56
N GLY A 130 -5.27 1.63 -7.32
CA GLY A 130 -4.50 0.97 -8.37
C GLY A 130 -5.36 0.52 -9.57
N PRO A 131 -6.43 -0.24 -9.36
CA PRO A 131 -7.39 -0.58 -10.41
C PRO A 131 -8.01 0.64 -11.10
N ALA A 132 -8.41 1.67 -10.35
CA ALA A 132 -8.98 2.88 -10.92
C ALA A 132 -7.98 3.61 -11.83
N HIS A 133 -6.73 3.80 -11.37
CA HIS A 133 -5.65 4.43 -12.16
C HIS A 133 -5.34 3.67 -13.46
N LEU A 134 -5.33 2.33 -13.44
CA LEU A 134 -5.11 1.54 -14.65
C LEU A 134 -6.25 1.69 -15.65
N ILE A 135 -7.49 1.70 -15.18
CA ILE A 135 -8.66 1.91 -16.05
C ILE A 135 -8.69 3.34 -16.57
N GLU A 136 -8.33 4.35 -15.74
CA GLU A 136 -8.20 5.74 -16.16
C GLU A 136 -7.18 5.89 -17.30
N ALA A 137 -6.01 5.29 -17.14
CA ALA A 137 -4.92 5.43 -18.10
C ALA A 137 -5.14 4.66 -19.41
N PHE A 138 -5.75 3.47 -19.35
CA PHE A 138 -5.79 2.54 -20.48
C PHE A 138 -7.18 2.03 -20.84
N GLY A 139 -8.18 2.24 -20.01
CA GLY A 139 -9.55 1.80 -20.26
C GLY A 139 -10.26 2.64 -21.29
N SER A 140 -11.18 2.03 -22.03
CA SER A 140 -12.13 2.76 -22.86
C SER A 140 -13.05 3.63 -22.00
N ASP A 141 -13.72 4.63 -22.62
CA ASP A 141 -14.68 5.49 -21.91
C ASP A 141 -15.80 4.68 -21.24
N ALA A 142 -16.21 3.57 -21.88
CA ALA A 142 -17.18 2.64 -21.31
C ALA A 142 -16.66 1.98 -20.03
N LEU A 143 -15.41 1.54 -20.02
CA LEU A 143 -14.76 0.95 -18.83
C LEU A 143 -14.55 1.99 -17.73
N LYS A 144 -14.15 3.22 -18.09
CA LYS A 144 -13.99 4.32 -17.14
C LYS A 144 -15.28 4.61 -16.41
N LYS A 145 -16.36 4.80 -17.15
CA LYS A 145 -17.69 5.03 -16.55
C LYS A 145 -18.19 3.84 -15.73
N LYS A 146 -17.93 2.62 -16.20
CA LYS A 146 -18.46 1.41 -15.57
C LYS A 146 -17.72 1.03 -14.27
N TYR A 147 -16.41 1.25 -14.23
CA TYR A 147 -15.57 0.75 -13.14
C TYR A 147 -14.72 1.84 -12.47
N MET A 148 -14.08 2.75 -13.22
CA MET A 148 -13.19 3.75 -12.64
C MET A 148 -13.94 4.73 -11.71
N GLU A 149 -15.03 5.30 -12.20
CA GLU A 149 -15.82 6.24 -11.40
C GLU A 149 -16.34 5.61 -10.09
N PRO A 150 -16.98 4.41 -10.09
CA PRO A 150 -17.39 3.75 -8.84
C PRO A 150 -16.23 3.31 -7.93
N LEU A 151 -15.05 3.00 -8.49
CA LEU A 151 -13.85 2.69 -7.70
C LEU A 151 -13.33 3.93 -6.96
N TYR A 152 -13.28 5.09 -7.62
CA TYR A 152 -12.88 6.34 -6.97
C TYR A 152 -13.90 6.81 -5.94
N ALA A 153 -15.19 6.61 -6.19
CA ALA A 153 -16.25 6.89 -5.24
C ALA A 153 -16.30 5.92 -4.04
N GLY A 154 -15.59 4.77 -4.11
CA GLY A 154 -15.65 3.71 -3.11
C GLY A 154 -16.94 2.91 -3.11
N GLU A 155 -17.78 3.05 -4.14
CA GLU A 155 -18.98 2.26 -4.38
C GLU A 155 -18.64 0.83 -4.81
N MET A 156 -17.48 0.66 -5.42
CA MET A 156 -16.84 -0.61 -5.72
C MET A 156 -15.44 -0.64 -5.13
N THR A 157 -14.96 -1.83 -4.79
CA THR A 157 -13.54 -2.05 -4.51
C THR A 157 -12.87 -2.75 -5.67
N GLY A 158 -11.55 -2.72 -5.68
CA GLY A 158 -10.78 -3.35 -6.74
C GLY A 158 -9.66 -4.22 -6.23
N THR A 159 -9.18 -5.10 -7.07
CA THR A 159 -8.01 -5.94 -6.76
C THR A 159 -7.06 -6.02 -7.94
N MET A 160 -5.82 -6.36 -7.64
CA MET A 160 -4.80 -6.71 -8.62
C MET A 160 -4.57 -8.23 -8.56
N ALA A 161 -4.99 -8.95 -9.60
CA ALA A 161 -4.95 -10.40 -9.65
C ALA A 161 -3.89 -10.91 -10.64
N LEU A 162 -2.61 -10.89 -10.18
CA LEU A 162 -1.46 -11.26 -10.99
C LEU A 162 -0.95 -12.66 -10.70
N THR A 163 -0.61 -12.90 -9.42
CA THR A 163 0.14 -14.06 -8.94
C THR A 163 -0.66 -15.35 -9.07
N GLU A 164 -0.02 -16.38 -9.58
CA GLU A 164 -0.56 -17.76 -9.60
C GLU A 164 0.25 -18.65 -8.65
N PRO A 165 -0.26 -19.82 -8.23
CA PRO A 165 0.43 -20.69 -7.27
C PRO A 165 1.88 -21.03 -7.66
N HIS A 166 2.19 -21.05 -8.95
CA HIS A 166 3.51 -21.37 -9.49
C HIS A 166 4.21 -20.19 -10.18
N ALA A 167 3.56 -19.02 -10.27
CA ALA A 167 4.07 -17.86 -11.01
C ALA A 167 3.84 -16.57 -10.19
N GLY A 168 4.82 -16.20 -9.36
CA GLY A 168 4.86 -14.94 -8.61
C GLY A 168 5.81 -13.93 -9.26
N SER A 169 7.11 -14.05 -9.01
CA SER A 169 8.12 -13.19 -9.65
C SER A 169 8.31 -13.51 -11.13
N SER A 170 7.95 -14.72 -11.58
CA SER A 170 8.05 -15.17 -12.98
C SER A 170 6.68 -15.14 -13.67
N LEU A 171 6.15 -13.95 -13.94
CA LEU A 171 4.83 -13.77 -14.57
C LEU A 171 4.79 -14.30 -16.02
N ALA A 172 5.93 -14.54 -16.64
CA ALA A 172 6.00 -15.17 -17.98
C ALA A 172 5.32 -16.54 -18.05
N ASP A 173 5.26 -17.23 -16.90
CA ASP A 173 4.78 -18.60 -16.76
C ASP A 173 3.31 -18.69 -16.33
N LEU A 174 2.58 -17.56 -16.30
CA LEU A 174 1.16 -17.59 -15.95
C LEU A 174 0.35 -18.46 -16.92
N THR A 175 -0.62 -19.17 -16.35
CA THR A 175 -1.47 -20.15 -17.06
C THR A 175 -2.93 -19.74 -17.20
N THR A 176 -3.35 -18.67 -16.52
CA THR A 176 -4.70 -18.12 -16.71
C THR A 176 -4.91 -17.72 -18.16
N THR A 177 -6.00 -18.21 -18.77
CA THR A 177 -6.34 -18.00 -20.18
C THR A 177 -7.55 -17.11 -20.35
N ALA A 178 -7.63 -16.47 -21.52
CA ALA A 178 -8.77 -15.67 -21.94
C ALA A 178 -9.17 -16.05 -23.37
N THR A 179 -10.36 -16.61 -23.53
CA THR A 179 -10.91 -17.04 -24.83
C THR A 179 -11.82 -15.94 -25.38
N PRO A 180 -11.57 -15.40 -26.59
CA PRO A 180 -12.43 -14.40 -27.21
C PRO A 180 -13.85 -14.93 -27.44
N THR A 181 -14.85 -14.06 -27.27
CA THR A 181 -16.25 -14.36 -27.58
C THR A 181 -16.74 -13.55 -28.78
N SER A 182 -17.87 -13.94 -29.37
CA SER A 182 -18.44 -13.27 -30.57
C SER A 182 -18.88 -11.82 -30.32
N ASN A 183 -19.08 -11.40 -29.07
CA ASN A 183 -19.52 -10.05 -28.68
C ASN A 183 -18.37 -9.11 -28.24
N GLY A 184 -17.11 -9.51 -28.47
CA GLY A 184 -15.94 -8.69 -28.14
C GLY A 184 -15.49 -8.78 -26.69
N GLU A 185 -16.11 -9.64 -25.88
CA GLU A 185 -15.68 -9.95 -24.52
C GLU A 185 -14.79 -11.20 -24.51
N TYR A 186 -14.35 -11.59 -23.31
CA TYR A 186 -13.52 -12.77 -23.11
C TYR A 186 -14.11 -13.66 -22.03
N LEU A 187 -13.94 -14.97 -22.18
CA LEU A 187 -14.14 -15.94 -21.10
C LEU A 187 -12.78 -16.22 -20.46
N VAL A 188 -12.65 -15.88 -19.17
CA VAL A 188 -11.41 -16.09 -18.42
C VAL A 188 -11.50 -17.37 -17.61
N ARG A 189 -10.41 -18.14 -17.61
CA ARG A 189 -10.28 -19.36 -16.80
C ARG A 189 -8.90 -19.43 -16.17
N GLY A 190 -8.84 -19.61 -14.84
CA GLY A 190 -7.61 -19.80 -14.10
C GLY A 190 -7.75 -19.55 -12.61
N GLN A 191 -6.62 -19.61 -11.91
CA GLN A 191 -6.58 -19.40 -10.47
C GLN A 191 -5.50 -18.36 -10.12
N LYS A 192 -5.83 -17.47 -9.20
CA LYS A 192 -4.90 -16.46 -8.67
C LYS A 192 -4.79 -16.62 -7.16
N ILE A 193 -3.61 -16.35 -6.60
CA ILE A 193 -3.33 -16.47 -5.17
C ILE A 193 -2.77 -15.16 -4.60
N PHE A 194 -2.90 -14.97 -3.29
CA PHE A 194 -2.51 -13.77 -2.56
C PHE A 194 -3.29 -12.52 -2.98
N ILE A 195 -4.55 -12.70 -3.40
CA ILE A 195 -5.38 -11.59 -3.83
C ILE A 195 -5.97 -10.88 -2.60
N SER A 196 -5.44 -9.70 -2.30
CA SER A 196 -5.90 -8.87 -1.19
C SER A 196 -7.27 -8.30 -1.49
N GLY A 197 -8.21 -8.42 -0.54
CA GLY A 197 -9.56 -7.88 -0.70
C GLY A 197 -10.37 -8.53 -1.84
N GLY A 198 -10.04 -9.75 -2.27
CA GLY A 198 -10.68 -10.41 -3.41
C GLY A 198 -12.16 -10.77 -3.22
N ASP A 199 -12.61 -10.82 -1.98
CA ASP A 199 -14.02 -10.98 -1.61
C ASP A 199 -14.27 -10.32 -0.26
N HIS A 200 -15.42 -9.67 -0.12
CA HIS A 200 -15.94 -9.07 1.12
C HIS A 200 -17.36 -8.53 0.88
N ASP A 201 -17.95 -7.98 1.96
CA ASP A 201 -19.31 -7.46 2.00
C ASP A 201 -19.41 -5.94 2.30
N LEU A 202 -18.35 -5.17 2.00
CA LEU A 202 -18.35 -3.70 2.16
C LEU A 202 -19.01 -2.98 0.98
N THR A 203 -18.94 -3.56 -0.20
CA THR A 203 -19.49 -3.00 -1.46
C THR A 203 -20.24 -4.08 -2.22
N ASP A 204 -21.18 -3.68 -3.06
CA ASP A 204 -22.00 -4.60 -3.84
C ASP A 204 -21.21 -5.34 -4.94
N ASN A 205 -20.09 -4.75 -5.36
CA ASN A 205 -19.25 -5.35 -6.40
C ASN A 205 -17.76 -5.13 -6.14
N ILE A 206 -16.95 -6.02 -6.70
CA ILE A 206 -15.49 -5.96 -6.69
C ILE A 206 -15.01 -6.17 -8.12
N VAL A 207 -14.08 -5.34 -8.59
CA VAL A 207 -13.48 -5.46 -9.91
C VAL A 207 -12.06 -6.00 -9.80
N HIS A 208 -11.80 -7.16 -10.41
CA HIS A 208 -10.48 -7.80 -10.42
C HIS A 208 -9.73 -7.42 -11.70
N LEU A 209 -8.67 -6.60 -11.59
CA LEU A 209 -7.75 -6.41 -12.70
C LEU A 209 -6.80 -7.61 -12.77
N THR A 210 -7.04 -8.43 -13.79
CA THR A 210 -6.46 -9.77 -13.87
C THR A 210 -5.55 -9.90 -15.08
N LEU A 211 -4.32 -10.39 -14.88
CA LEU A 211 -3.44 -10.77 -15.98
C LEU A 211 -3.82 -12.17 -16.48
N ALA A 212 -4.04 -12.27 -17.80
CA ALA A 212 -4.31 -13.53 -18.47
C ALA A 212 -3.70 -13.55 -19.88
N ARG A 213 -3.58 -14.72 -20.47
CA ARG A 213 -3.10 -14.92 -21.83
C ARG A 213 -4.30 -15.19 -22.75
N ILE A 214 -4.43 -14.39 -23.79
CA ILE A 214 -5.42 -14.66 -24.86
C ILE A 214 -5.03 -15.93 -25.58
N GLU A 215 -6.01 -16.78 -25.92
CA GLU A 215 -5.73 -17.99 -26.71
C GLU A 215 -5.05 -17.64 -28.03
N GLY A 216 -3.96 -18.32 -28.35
CA GLY A 216 -3.13 -18.04 -29.52
C GLY A 216 -2.11 -16.90 -29.35
N ALA A 217 -2.09 -16.18 -28.23
CA ALA A 217 -1.09 -15.14 -27.95
C ALA A 217 0.33 -15.72 -27.77
N PRO A 218 1.37 -14.92 -28.01
CA PRO A 218 2.77 -15.34 -27.81
C PRO A 218 3.04 -15.88 -26.42
N ALA A 219 3.95 -16.83 -26.30
CA ALA A 219 4.45 -17.30 -25.00
C ALA A 219 5.28 -16.21 -24.29
N GLY A 220 5.48 -16.38 -22.98
CA GLY A 220 6.27 -15.46 -22.18
C GLY A 220 5.55 -14.14 -21.90
N THR A 221 6.28 -13.10 -21.51
CA THR A 221 5.75 -11.81 -21.10
C THR A 221 5.02 -11.04 -22.19
N LYS A 222 5.40 -11.26 -23.46
CA LYS A 222 4.83 -10.54 -24.62
C LYS A 222 3.40 -10.94 -24.99
N GLY A 223 2.83 -11.99 -24.40
CA GLY A 223 1.47 -12.43 -24.69
C GLY A 223 0.50 -12.21 -23.53
N ILE A 224 0.87 -11.41 -22.52
CA ILE A 224 0.06 -11.14 -21.35
C ILE A 224 -0.83 -9.91 -21.59
N SER A 225 -2.13 -10.07 -21.36
CA SER A 225 -3.13 -9.02 -21.46
C SER A 225 -3.76 -8.73 -20.11
N LEU A 226 -4.36 -7.54 -19.96
CA LEU A 226 -5.03 -7.09 -18.74
C LEU A 226 -6.54 -7.09 -18.94
N PHE A 227 -7.27 -7.65 -17.98
CA PHE A 227 -8.73 -7.77 -18.02
C PHE A 227 -9.37 -7.20 -16.76
N ALA A 228 -10.48 -6.50 -16.93
CA ALA A 228 -11.40 -6.14 -15.86
C ALA A 228 -12.45 -7.25 -15.71
N ILE A 229 -12.49 -7.87 -14.54
CA ILE A 229 -13.42 -8.96 -14.22
C ILE A 229 -14.24 -8.54 -13.00
N PRO A 230 -15.51 -8.14 -13.16
CA PRO A 230 -16.36 -7.85 -12.03
C PRO A 230 -16.79 -9.16 -11.33
N LYS A 231 -16.90 -9.14 -10.01
CA LYS A 231 -17.47 -10.24 -9.20
C LYS A 231 -18.94 -10.47 -9.56
N MET A 232 -19.69 -9.36 -9.69
CA MET A 232 -21.10 -9.36 -10.05
C MET A 232 -21.28 -8.70 -11.42
N ARG A 233 -22.09 -9.30 -12.26
CA ARG A 233 -22.44 -8.78 -13.58
C ARG A 233 -23.95 -8.86 -13.82
N ASP A 234 -24.54 -7.75 -14.21
CA ASP A 234 -25.99 -7.67 -14.47
C ASP A 234 -26.84 -8.24 -13.31
N GLY A 235 -26.41 -7.96 -12.07
CA GLY A 235 -27.04 -8.43 -10.84
C GLY A 235 -26.83 -9.93 -10.53
N LYS A 236 -25.95 -10.62 -11.26
CA LYS A 236 -25.67 -12.06 -11.08
C LYS A 236 -24.17 -12.30 -10.82
N PRO A 237 -23.81 -13.37 -10.10
CA PRO A 237 -22.42 -13.81 -9.97
C PRO A 237 -21.78 -14.06 -11.35
N ASN A 238 -20.54 -13.63 -11.52
CA ASN A 238 -19.79 -13.72 -12.77
C ASN A 238 -18.81 -14.93 -12.81
N ASP A 239 -19.17 -16.04 -12.20
CA ASP A 239 -18.31 -17.25 -12.12
C ASP A 239 -16.90 -16.93 -11.57
N VAL A 240 -16.87 -16.08 -10.52
CA VAL A 240 -15.69 -15.71 -9.73
C VAL A 240 -15.88 -16.25 -8.32
N HIS A 241 -14.98 -17.11 -7.86
CA HIS A 241 -15.15 -17.85 -6.61
C HIS A 241 -13.93 -17.68 -5.70
N VAL A 242 -14.17 -17.70 -4.39
CA VAL A 242 -13.10 -17.83 -3.39
C VAL A 242 -12.82 -19.31 -3.20
N ALA A 243 -11.70 -19.79 -3.74
CA ALA A 243 -11.24 -21.16 -3.57
C ALA A 243 -10.59 -21.42 -2.20
N GLY A 244 -10.17 -20.36 -1.50
CA GLY A 244 -9.61 -20.45 -0.17
C GLY A 244 -9.08 -19.11 0.37
N MET A 245 -8.81 -19.08 1.67
CA MET A 245 -8.21 -17.93 2.33
C MET A 245 -6.82 -18.28 2.85
N VAL A 246 -5.85 -17.42 2.61
CA VAL A 246 -4.48 -17.55 3.12
C VAL A 246 -4.42 -17.05 4.56
N HIS A 247 -3.95 -17.90 5.49
CA HIS A 247 -3.74 -17.53 6.89
C HIS A 247 -2.42 -16.79 7.06
N LYS A 248 -2.49 -15.45 7.12
CA LYS A 248 -1.33 -14.57 7.21
C LYS A 248 -0.85 -14.37 8.65
N ILE A 249 0.43 -14.08 8.81
CA ILE A 249 1.00 -13.71 10.11
C ILE A 249 0.68 -12.26 10.50
N GLY A 250 0.52 -11.35 9.52
CA GLY A 250 0.21 -9.92 9.70
C GLY A 250 -0.82 -9.42 8.68
N TRP A 251 -1.13 -8.10 8.72
CA TRP A 251 -2.19 -7.47 7.91
C TRP A 251 -3.52 -8.24 8.01
N LYS A 252 -3.86 -8.70 9.20
CA LYS A 252 -4.91 -9.70 9.36
C LYS A 252 -6.29 -9.19 8.98
N ALA A 253 -6.61 -7.91 9.25
CA ALA A 253 -7.90 -7.31 8.89
C ALA A 253 -8.23 -7.42 7.40
N LEU A 254 -7.20 -7.38 6.53
CA LEU A 254 -7.36 -7.49 5.09
C LEU A 254 -7.26 -8.96 4.66
N PRO A 255 -8.29 -9.58 4.05
CA PRO A 255 -8.19 -10.95 3.56
C PRO A 255 -7.19 -11.07 2.41
N SER A 256 -6.51 -12.20 2.33
CA SER A 256 -5.67 -12.60 1.19
C SER A 256 -6.17 -13.94 0.68
N LEU A 257 -6.61 -13.97 -0.56
CA LEU A 257 -7.44 -15.05 -1.08
C LEU A 257 -6.79 -15.81 -2.22
N ILE A 258 -7.27 -17.05 -2.38
CA ILE A 258 -7.12 -17.84 -3.59
C ILE A 258 -8.42 -17.65 -4.36
N MET A 259 -8.33 -17.00 -5.53
CA MET A 259 -9.47 -16.71 -6.40
C MET A 259 -9.49 -17.65 -7.58
N SER A 260 -10.65 -18.22 -7.88
CA SER A 260 -10.89 -19.06 -9.06
C SER A 260 -11.81 -18.32 -10.02
N PHE A 261 -11.43 -18.29 -11.28
CA PHE A 261 -12.16 -17.65 -12.36
C PHE A 261 -12.57 -18.71 -13.38
N GLY A 262 -13.85 -18.75 -13.75
CA GLY A 262 -14.34 -19.56 -14.85
C GLY A 262 -14.41 -21.06 -14.56
N GLU A 263 -14.77 -21.48 -13.36
CA GLU A 263 -14.98 -22.89 -13.05
C GLU A 263 -16.10 -23.52 -13.88
N GLN A 264 -17.12 -22.72 -14.22
CA GLN A 264 -18.26 -23.12 -15.05
C GLN A 264 -18.12 -22.66 -16.50
N ASN A 265 -16.94 -22.15 -16.91
CA ASN A 265 -16.66 -21.52 -18.20
C ASN A 265 -17.61 -20.34 -18.51
N ALA A 266 -18.00 -19.57 -17.51
CA ALA A 266 -18.94 -18.45 -17.60
C ALA A 266 -18.37 -17.10 -17.10
N CYS A 267 -17.08 -17.04 -16.66
CA CYS A 267 -16.43 -15.86 -16.17
C CYS A 267 -16.15 -14.88 -17.32
N ARG A 268 -16.96 -13.83 -17.43
CA ARG A 268 -16.83 -12.81 -18.48
C ARG A 268 -15.92 -11.68 -18.03
N ALA A 269 -15.08 -11.24 -18.97
CA ALA A 269 -14.08 -10.21 -18.77
C ALA A 269 -14.06 -9.22 -19.93
N GLU A 270 -13.65 -8.00 -19.63
CA GLU A 270 -13.44 -6.94 -20.60
C GLU A 270 -11.95 -6.60 -20.68
N LEU A 271 -11.41 -6.48 -21.89
CA LEU A 271 -10.00 -6.14 -22.11
C LEU A 271 -9.76 -4.68 -21.69
N VAL A 272 -8.70 -4.45 -20.91
CA VAL A 272 -8.25 -3.10 -20.55
C VAL A 272 -7.09 -2.73 -21.48
N GLY A 273 -7.29 -1.70 -22.28
CA GLY A 273 -6.33 -1.27 -23.30
C GLY A 273 -6.19 -2.27 -24.45
N GLU A 274 -4.97 -2.50 -24.89
CA GLU A 274 -4.66 -3.36 -26.06
C GLU A 274 -4.24 -4.77 -25.64
N ALA A 275 -4.52 -5.73 -26.50
CA ALA A 275 -4.07 -7.11 -26.31
C ALA A 275 -2.53 -7.18 -26.24
N ASN A 276 -2.02 -8.06 -25.39
CA ASN A 276 -0.58 -8.31 -25.19
C ASN A 276 0.21 -7.14 -24.57
N GLN A 277 -0.47 -6.11 -24.03
CA GLN A 277 0.17 -4.98 -23.35
C GLN A 277 -0.05 -5.00 -21.82
N GLY A 278 -0.72 -6.01 -21.31
CA GLY A 278 -1.15 -6.04 -19.89
C GLY A 278 0.01 -5.88 -18.90
N LEU A 279 1.17 -6.48 -19.17
CA LEU A 279 2.33 -6.34 -18.28
C LEU A 279 2.93 -4.93 -18.36
N THR A 280 2.94 -4.29 -19.52
CA THR A 280 3.40 -2.90 -19.71
C THR A 280 2.55 -1.94 -18.89
N TYR A 281 1.22 -2.10 -18.94
CA TYR A 281 0.28 -1.28 -18.16
C TYR A 281 0.49 -1.47 -16.65
N MET A 282 0.66 -2.71 -16.22
CA MET A 282 0.92 -3.03 -14.82
C MET A 282 2.21 -2.40 -14.29
N PHE A 283 3.28 -2.32 -15.11
CA PHE A 283 4.52 -1.68 -14.69
C PHE A 283 4.37 -0.18 -14.41
N GLN A 284 3.47 0.52 -15.11
CA GLN A 284 3.20 1.93 -14.85
C GLN A 284 2.62 2.12 -13.44
N MET A 285 1.62 1.32 -13.05
CA MET A 285 1.05 1.36 -11.71
C MET A 285 2.03 0.85 -10.63
N MET A 286 2.90 -0.10 -10.95
CA MET A 286 3.83 -0.70 -9.98
C MET A 286 4.79 0.33 -9.36
N ASN A 287 5.10 1.43 -10.02
CA ASN A 287 5.94 2.48 -9.43
C ASN A 287 5.21 3.16 -8.27
N GLU A 288 3.93 3.51 -8.45
CA GLU A 288 3.11 4.07 -7.36
C GLU A 288 2.95 3.04 -6.21
N ALA A 289 2.66 1.78 -6.55
CA ALA A 289 2.55 0.71 -5.57
C ALA A 289 3.84 0.51 -4.77
N ARG A 290 5.01 0.62 -5.39
CA ARG A 290 6.32 0.51 -4.72
C ARG A 290 6.56 1.65 -3.73
N ILE A 291 6.20 2.88 -4.09
CA ILE A 291 6.25 4.04 -3.18
C ILE A 291 5.28 3.79 -2.03
N GLY A 292 4.07 3.33 -2.31
CA GLY A 292 3.07 2.96 -1.31
C GLY A 292 3.55 1.88 -0.33
N VAL A 293 4.31 0.87 -0.79
CA VAL A 293 4.93 -0.13 0.10
C VAL A 293 6.00 0.50 0.98
N GLY A 294 6.85 1.38 0.43
CA GLY A 294 7.82 2.14 1.20
C GLY A 294 7.16 2.99 2.29
N LEU A 295 6.06 3.64 1.95
CA LEU A 295 5.21 4.40 2.86
C LEU A 295 4.64 3.51 3.98
N ALA A 296 4.01 2.39 3.63
CA ALA A 296 3.45 1.44 4.60
C ALA A 296 4.51 0.90 5.56
N ALA A 297 5.70 0.58 5.04
CA ALA A 297 6.84 0.15 5.84
C ALA A 297 7.32 1.24 6.80
N THR A 298 7.42 2.49 6.31
CA THR A 298 7.79 3.66 7.12
C THR A 298 6.77 3.89 8.24
N ALA A 299 5.49 3.84 7.91
CA ALA A 299 4.39 4.03 8.86
C ALA A 299 4.44 2.99 10.00
N THR A 300 4.57 1.71 9.64
CA THR A 300 4.64 0.59 10.59
C THR A 300 5.89 0.66 11.47
N ALA A 301 7.03 1.07 10.92
CA ALA A 301 8.27 1.26 11.71
C ALA A 301 8.15 2.45 12.66
N THR A 302 7.55 3.56 12.21
CA THR A 302 7.45 4.79 12.99
C THR A 302 6.52 4.65 14.18
N VAL A 303 5.34 4.04 14.01
CA VAL A 303 4.43 3.80 15.14
C VAL A 303 5.06 2.88 16.19
N ALA A 304 5.80 1.85 15.78
CA ALA A 304 6.51 0.96 16.70
C ALA A 304 7.66 1.66 17.45
N TYR A 305 8.37 2.57 16.76
CA TYR A 305 9.39 3.41 17.39
C TYR A 305 8.81 4.30 18.48
N HIS A 306 7.72 5.00 18.21
CA HIS A 306 7.08 5.87 19.19
C HIS A 306 6.55 5.10 20.39
N GLU A 307 6.02 3.89 20.21
CA GLU A 307 5.61 3.02 21.30
C GLU A 307 6.81 2.58 22.14
N ALA A 308 7.90 2.17 21.50
CA ALA A 308 9.12 1.79 22.19
C ALA A 308 9.74 2.96 22.97
N LEU A 309 9.69 4.16 22.42
CA LEU A 309 10.18 5.38 23.07
C LEU A 309 9.37 5.71 24.32
N GLU A 310 8.04 5.67 24.24
CA GLU A 310 7.15 5.94 25.37
C GLU A 310 7.32 4.88 26.46
N TYR A 311 7.38 3.60 26.08
CA TYR A 311 7.65 2.51 27.01
C TYR A 311 8.99 2.71 27.70
N ALA A 312 10.04 3.06 26.97
CA ALA A 312 11.37 3.25 27.53
C ALA A 312 11.50 4.44 28.51
N ARG A 313 10.65 5.46 28.33
CA ARG A 313 10.57 6.63 29.23
C ARG A 313 9.90 6.31 30.57
N THR A 314 8.93 5.41 30.56
CA THR A 314 8.09 5.13 31.72
C THR A 314 8.49 3.85 32.46
N ARG A 315 8.95 2.83 31.75
CA ARG A 315 9.38 1.55 32.31
C ARG A 315 10.69 1.72 33.10
N THR A 316 10.67 1.42 34.39
CA THR A 316 11.86 1.40 35.22
C THR A 316 12.43 -0.01 35.36
N GLN A 317 13.75 -0.17 35.24
CA GLN A 317 14.46 -1.41 35.46
C GLN A 317 15.96 -1.15 35.63
N GLY A 318 16.61 -1.87 36.55
CA GLY A 318 18.02 -1.72 36.81
C GLY A 318 18.36 -0.38 37.50
N ARG A 319 19.66 -0.07 37.55
CA ARG A 319 20.22 1.13 38.18
C ARG A 319 21.23 1.78 37.25
N ALA A 320 21.62 3.02 37.55
CA ALA A 320 22.68 3.69 36.81
C ALA A 320 23.99 2.88 36.86
N LEU A 321 24.76 2.91 35.80
CA LEU A 321 26.01 2.17 35.67
C LEU A 321 26.94 2.51 36.86
N GLY A 322 27.50 1.47 37.53
CA GLY A 322 28.34 1.61 38.70
C GLY A 322 27.61 1.72 40.04
N GLN A 323 26.30 1.86 40.09
CA GLN A 323 25.50 1.89 41.31
C GLN A 323 25.01 0.49 41.71
N ARG A 324 25.27 0.11 42.99
CA ARG A 324 24.80 -1.18 43.55
C ARG A 324 23.51 -1.05 44.36
N GLY A 325 23.06 0.15 44.71
CA GLY A 325 21.87 0.46 45.51
C GLY A 325 21.05 1.61 44.90
N GLY A 326 19.95 1.98 45.56
CA GLY A 326 19.07 3.07 45.13
C GLY A 326 17.90 2.63 44.28
N PRO A 327 17.03 3.57 43.82
CA PRO A 327 15.85 3.28 43.03
C PRO A 327 16.20 2.78 41.63
N GLN A 328 15.24 2.08 41.02
CA GLN A 328 15.30 1.76 39.58
C GLN A 328 15.16 3.03 38.73
N ILE A 329 15.78 3.04 37.56
CA ILE A 329 15.75 4.15 36.63
C ILE A 329 14.94 3.76 35.35
N PRO A 330 14.38 4.74 34.59
CA PRO A 330 13.79 4.47 33.30
C PRO A 330 14.78 3.76 32.39
N ILE A 331 14.31 2.75 31.64
CA ILE A 331 15.23 1.95 30.81
C ILE A 331 15.87 2.79 29.70
N MET A 332 15.27 3.90 29.30
CA MET A 332 15.86 4.87 28.35
C MET A 332 17.21 5.43 28.86
N ALA A 333 17.47 5.42 30.16
CA ALA A 333 18.74 5.88 30.74
C ALA A 333 19.90 4.88 30.49
N HIS A 334 19.61 3.63 30.13
CA HIS A 334 20.63 2.64 29.79
C HIS A 334 21.20 2.86 28.39
N ALA A 335 22.51 2.76 28.24
CA ALA A 335 23.20 3.08 26.99
C ALA A 335 22.74 2.21 25.81
N ASP A 336 22.48 0.92 26.03
CA ASP A 336 22.02 0.01 24.98
C ASP A 336 20.60 0.34 24.50
N VAL A 337 19.72 0.66 25.43
CA VAL A 337 18.33 1.10 25.05
C VAL A 337 18.39 2.41 24.27
N ARG A 338 19.23 3.38 24.68
CA ARG A 338 19.42 4.62 23.89
C ARG A 338 19.97 4.35 22.49
N ARG A 339 20.93 3.44 22.36
CA ARG A 339 21.46 3.02 21.06
C ARG A 339 20.35 2.45 20.16
N MET A 340 19.50 1.57 20.70
CA MET A 340 18.37 0.99 19.96
C MET A 340 17.37 2.07 19.53
N LEU A 341 16.98 2.98 20.42
CA LEU A 341 16.06 4.08 20.12
C LEU A 341 16.61 5.05 19.06
N LEU A 342 17.90 5.42 19.16
CA LEU A 342 18.55 6.28 18.17
C LEU A 342 18.61 5.61 16.79
N ARG A 343 18.86 4.30 16.75
CA ARG A 343 18.85 3.54 15.49
C ARG A 343 17.46 3.49 14.87
N GLN A 344 16.41 3.25 15.69
CA GLN A 344 15.03 3.31 15.23
C GLN A 344 14.68 4.71 14.70
N LYS A 345 15.01 5.78 15.43
CA LYS A 345 14.77 7.16 15.02
C LYS A 345 15.40 7.44 13.64
N ALA A 346 16.67 7.11 13.47
CA ALA A 346 17.38 7.33 12.20
C ALA A 346 16.75 6.55 11.04
N ILE A 347 16.30 5.32 11.27
CA ILE A 347 15.61 4.51 10.26
C ILE A 347 14.27 5.14 9.90
N CYS A 348 13.44 5.50 10.88
CA CYS A 348 12.09 6.00 10.68
C CYS A 348 12.08 7.37 10.00
N GLU A 349 12.85 8.32 10.51
CA GLU A 349 12.92 9.68 9.95
C GLU A 349 13.60 9.70 8.57
N GLY A 350 14.66 8.92 8.37
CA GLY A 350 15.29 8.76 7.07
C GLY A 350 14.37 8.09 6.03
N SER A 351 13.59 7.10 6.45
CA SER A 351 12.58 6.46 5.58
C SER A 351 11.47 7.44 5.21
N LEU A 352 10.99 8.23 6.19
CA LEU A 352 9.95 9.23 5.96
C LEU A 352 10.42 10.30 4.97
N ALA A 353 11.61 10.85 5.18
CA ALA A 353 12.21 11.83 4.27
C ALA A 353 12.39 11.25 2.85
N LEU A 354 12.80 9.99 2.73
CA LEU A 354 12.97 9.31 1.44
C LEU A 354 11.63 9.13 0.71
N VAL A 355 10.56 8.72 1.41
CA VAL A 355 9.21 8.58 0.82
C VAL A 355 8.70 9.93 0.34
N MET A 356 8.80 10.98 1.17
CA MET A 356 8.35 12.33 0.83
C MET A 356 9.15 12.92 -0.35
N LEU A 357 10.47 12.74 -0.35
CA LEU A 357 11.33 13.18 -1.45
C LEU A 357 10.96 12.48 -2.76
N THR A 358 10.73 11.17 -2.72
CA THR A 358 10.35 10.41 -3.92
C THR A 358 8.98 10.84 -4.44
N ALA A 359 8.02 11.08 -3.55
CA ALA A 359 6.70 11.63 -3.91
C ALA A 359 6.82 13.04 -4.53
N ARG A 360 7.69 13.91 -3.99
CA ARG A 360 7.97 15.21 -4.59
C ARG A 360 8.54 15.11 -6.02
N TYR A 361 9.44 14.15 -6.26
CA TYR A 361 9.92 13.91 -7.62
C TYR A 361 8.82 13.39 -8.54
N ALA A 362 7.87 12.61 -8.03
CA ALA A 362 6.70 12.20 -8.81
C ALA A 362 5.84 13.42 -9.20
N ASP A 363 5.58 14.34 -8.27
CA ASP A 363 4.83 15.57 -8.52
C ASP A 363 5.51 16.45 -9.60
N VAL A 364 6.82 16.63 -9.50
CA VAL A 364 7.59 17.42 -10.48
C VAL A 364 7.69 16.72 -11.84
N ALA A 365 7.86 15.39 -11.85
CA ALA A 365 7.97 14.63 -13.10
C ALA A 365 6.70 14.67 -13.96
N GLU A 366 5.52 14.87 -13.35
CA GLU A 366 4.26 15.06 -14.08
C GLU A 366 4.22 16.33 -14.94
N THR A 367 5.06 17.32 -14.65
CA THR A 367 5.19 18.55 -15.48
C THR A 367 6.03 18.33 -16.74
N GLY A 368 6.58 17.14 -16.94
CA GLY A 368 7.48 16.82 -18.05
C GLY A 368 8.97 17.07 -17.74
N ASP A 369 9.33 17.31 -16.48
CA ASP A 369 10.74 17.46 -16.07
C ASP A 369 11.46 16.10 -16.14
N GLU A 370 12.35 15.97 -17.12
CA GLU A 370 13.11 14.75 -17.37
C GLU A 370 14.11 14.41 -16.25
N SER A 371 14.67 15.41 -15.57
CA SER A 371 15.58 15.20 -14.44
C SER A 371 14.83 14.62 -13.26
N ALA A 372 13.66 15.20 -12.94
CA ALA A 372 12.79 14.67 -11.90
C ALA A 372 12.32 13.24 -12.23
N ARG A 373 12.03 12.95 -13.50
CA ARG A 373 11.65 11.61 -13.94
C ARG A 373 12.76 10.59 -13.74
N LEU A 374 14.01 10.94 -14.07
CA LEU A 374 15.18 10.08 -13.84
C LEU A 374 15.38 9.82 -12.34
N MET A 375 15.28 10.85 -11.52
CA MET A 375 15.39 10.73 -10.07
C MET A 375 14.26 9.87 -9.48
N LEU A 376 13.02 10.05 -9.92
CA LEU A 376 11.88 9.21 -9.53
C LEU A 376 12.16 7.75 -9.86
N ASP A 377 12.60 7.47 -11.07
CA ASP A 377 12.94 6.13 -11.55
C ASP A 377 14.04 5.48 -10.70
N LEU A 378 15.10 6.22 -10.37
CA LEU A 378 16.21 5.76 -9.54
C LEU A 378 15.77 5.50 -8.10
N LEU A 379 15.00 6.42 -7.51
CA LEU A 379 14.59 6.36 -6.10
C LEU A 379 13.50 5.32 -5.82
N THR A 380 12.63 5.03 -6.77
CA THR A 380 11.48 4.11 -6.56
C THR A 380 11.87 2.75 -5.96
N PRO A 381 12.84 1.97 -6.51
CA PRO A 381 13.26 0.70 -5.90
C PRO A 381 13.95 0.88 -4.53
N ILE A 382 14.62 2.02 -4.30
CA ILE A 382 15.26 2.34 -3.01
C ILE A 382 14.18 2.67 -1.98
N THR A 383 13.20 3.48 -2.35
CA THR A 383 12.06 3.88 -1.48
C THR A 383 11.21 2.69 -1.08
N LYS A 384 11.05 1.72 -1.96
CA LYS A 384 10.40 0.44 -1.60
C LYS A 384 11.23 -0.38 -0.64
N THR A 385 12.55 -0.51 -0.88
CA THR A 385 13.39 -1.52 -0.23
C THR A 385 13.96 -1.07 1.11
N PHE A 386 14.48 0.16 1.19
CA PHE A 386 15.12 0.65 2.40
C PHE A 386 14.15 0.68 3.59
N PRO A 387 12.95 1.29 3.49
CA PRO A 387 11.98 1.25 4.59
C PRO A 387 11.49 -0.17 4.91
N ALA A 388 11.32 -1.04 3.91
CA ALA A 388 10.87 -2.41 4.13
C ALA A 388 11.87 -3.23 4.95
N GLU A 389 13.16 -3.22 4.58
CA GLU A 389 14.21 -3.99 5.25
C GLU A 389 14.61 -3.35 6.58
N LYS A 390 14.87 -2.03 6.59
CA LYS A 390 15.30 -1.32 7.78
C LYS A 390 14.15 -1.11 8.78
N GLY A 391 12.93 -0.94 8.29
CA GLY A 391 11.73 -0.93 9.13
C GLY A 391 11.55 -2.25 9.88
N PHE A 392 11.79 -3.40 9.25
CA PHE A 392 11.75 -4.70 9.93
C PHE A 392 12.79 -4.78 11.04
N GLU A 393 14.01 -4.30 10.82
CA GLU A 393 15.03 -4.16 11.84
C GLU A 393 14.55 -3.25 12.99
N SER A 394 13.95 -2.09 12.66
CA SER A 394 13.40 -1.16 13.65
C SER A 394 12.31 -1.80 14.50
N ASN A 395 11.38 -2.53 13.90
CA ASN A 395 10.30 -3.21 14.62
C ASN A 395 10.85 -4.32 15.54
N ALA A 396 11.87 -5.05 15.12
CA ALA A 396 12.55 -6.02 15.99
C ALA A 396 13.19 -5.35 17.21
N LEU A 397 13.78 -4.16 17.05
CA LEU A 397 14.29 -3.36 18.17
C LEU A 397 13.16 -2.87 19.09
N ALA A 398 11.98 -2.54 18.58
CA ALA A 398 10.83 -2.18 19.39
C ALA A 398 10.39 -3.35 20.30
N VAL A 399 10.33 -4.57 19.75
CA VAL A 399 10.07 -5.78 20.53
C VAL A 399 11.16 -5.98 21.60
N GLN A 400 12.44 -5.80 21.25
CA GLN A 400 13.57 -5.95 22.16
C GLN A 400 13.52 -4.96 23.32
N ILE A 401 13.17 -3.70 23.07
CA ILE A 401 13.04 -2.65 24.10
C ILE A 401 11.93 -2.98 25.10
N HIS A 402 10.82 -3.58 24.64
CA HIS A 402 9.74 -4.02 25.53
C HIS A 402 10.09 -5.27 26.34
N GLY A 403 11.16 -5.99 25.99
CA GLY A 403 11.57 -7.24 26.66
C GLY A 403 10.49 -8.31 26.56
N GLY A 404 10.15 -8.99 27.66
CA GLY A 404 9.12 -10.03 27.68
C GLY A 404 7.74 -9.55 27.23
N TYR A 405 7.39 -8.30 27.53
CA TYR A 405 6.14 -7.69 27.06
C TYR A 405 6.11 -7.45 25.55
N GLY A 406 7.25 -7.25 24.90
CA GLY A 406 7.34 -7.15 23.44
C GLY A 406 7.02 -8.45 22.71
N TYR A 407 7.18 -9.59 23.41
CA TYR A 407 6.87 -10.94 22.90
C TYR A 407 5.44 -11.39 23.22
N SER A 408 4.70 -10.59 23.99
CA SER A 408 3.32 -10.89 24.37
C SER A 408 2.33 -10.07 23.55
N SER A 409 1.09 -10.53 23.45
CA SER A 409 0.02 -9.84 22.72
C SER A 409 -0.67 -8.72 23.52
N GLU A 410 -0.23 -8.44 24.76
CA GLU A 410 -0.72 -7.29 25.54
C GLU A 410 -0.19 -5.95 25.01
N TYR A 411 0.95 -5.96 24.29
CA TYR A 411 1.54 -4.81 23.61
C TYR A 411 1.54 -5.00 22.10
N LEU A 412 1.58 -3.90 21.34
CA LEU A 412 1.48 -3.93 19.88
C LEU A 412 2.77 -4.18 19.09
N PRO A 413 4.01 -4.05 19.64
CA PRO A 413 5.23 -4.25 18.85
C PRO A 413 5.32 -5.59 18.11
N GLU A 414 4.79 -6.67 18.68
CA GLU A 414 4.77 -7.99 18.04
C GLU A 414 3.86 -7.99 16.79
N ALA A 415 2.74 -7.26 16.83
CA ALA A 415 1.82 -7.16 15.72
C ALA A 415 2.41 -6.35 14.57
N TRP A 416 3.03 -5.21 14.88
CA TRP A 416 3.72 -4.39 13.87
C TRP A 416 4.95 -5.09 13.28
N LEU A 417 5.65 -5.91 14.04
CA LEU A 417 6.74 -6.75 13.51
C LEU A 417 6.21 -7.75 12.46
N ARG A 418 5.05 -8.36 12.73
CA ARG A 418 4.40 -9.28 11.79
C ARG A 418 3.91 -8.55 10.54
N ASP A 419 3.29 -7.39 10.72
CA ASP A 419 2.81 -6.55 9.62
C ASP A 419 3.96 -6.08 8.73
N GLN A 420 5.07 -5.65 9.34
CA GLN A 420 6.22 -5.12 8.62
C GLN A 420 6.83 -6.14 7.64
N LYS A 421 6.79 -7.44 7.99
CA LYS A 421 7.44 -8.47 7.18
C LYS A 421 6.91 -8.56 5.75
N LEU A 422 5.63 -8.32 5.52
CA LEU A 422 5.05 -8.36 4.18
C LEU A 422 5.71 -7.36 3.22
N ASN A 423 6.12 -6.19 3.72
CA ASN A 423 6.70 -5.13 2.90
C ASN A 423 8.01 -5.54 2.19
N THR A 424 8.73 -6.57 2.68
CA THR A 424 9.93 -7.11 1.99
C THR A 424 9.59 -8.11 0.89
N LEU A 425 8.34 -8.57 0.80
CA LEU A 425 7.91 -9.71 -0.03
C LEU A 425 7.08 -9.27 -1.24
N HIS A 426 6.03 -8.46 -1.03
CA HIS A 426 5.08 -8.09 -2.07
C HIS A 426 5.61 -6.93 -2.95
N GLU A 427 4.94 -6.70 -4.07
CA GLU A 427 5.29 -5.67 -5.09
C GLU A 427 6.75 -5.73 -5.55
N GLY A 428 7.26 -6.95 -5.65
CA GLY A 428 8.65 -7.27 -5.95
C GLY A 428 9.51 -7.38 -4.68
N THR A 429 10.11 -8.55 -4.51
CA THR A 429 11.03 -8.81 -3.40
C THR A 429 12.23 -7.89 -3.44
N THR A 430 12.97 -7.80 -2.33
CA THR A 430 14.25 -7.05 -2.24
C THR A 430 15.21 -7.40 -3.37
N GLY A 431 15.32 -8.69 -3.75
CA GLY A 431 16.14 -9.13 -4.88
C GLY A 431 15.66 -8.59 -6.23
N ILE A 432 14.34 -8.55 -6.47
CA ILE A 432 13.76 -7.97 -7.68
C ILE A 432 14.01 -6.46 -7.75
N GLN A 433 13.88 -5.73 -6.61
CA GLN A 433 14.19 -4.30 -6.55
C GLN A 433 15.67 -4.02 -6.82
N SER A 434 16.56 -4.87 -6.30
CA SER A 434 18.01 -4.74 -6.53
C SER A 434 18.37 -4.96 -8.01
N MET A 435 17.75 -5.94 -8.66
CA MET A 435 17.93 -6.17 -10.10
C MET A 435 17.38 -5.03 -10.94
N ASP A 436 16.24 -4.45 -10.54
CA ASP A 436 15.66 -3.28 -11.21
C ASP A 436 16.56 -2.05 -11.07
N LEU A 437 17.04 -1.78 -9.86
CA LEU A 437 17.95 -0.65 -9.58
C LEU A 437 19.26 -0.78 -10.38
N LEU A 438 19.99 -1.86 -10.19
CA LEU A 438 21.34 -2.01 -10.72
C LEU A 438 21.34 -2.40 -12.21
N GLY A 439 20.40 -3.24 -12.63
CA GLY A 439 20.36 -3.75 -14.01
C GLY A 439 19.64 -2.84 -15.00
N ARG A 440 18.80 -1.92 -14.54
CA ARG A 440 17.98 -1.07 -15.41
C ARG A 440 18.09 0.42 -15.08
N LYS A 441 17.84 0.82 -13.82
CA LYS A 441 17.72 2.25 -13.47
C LYS A 441 19.06 2.98 -13.48
N VAL A 442 20.08 2.42 -12.83
CA VAL A 442 21.45 2.97 -12.84
C VAL A 442 22.06 2.98 -14.24
N MET A 443 21.73 2.00 -15.07
CA MET A 443 22.25 1.89 -16.44
C MET A 443 21.42 2.67 -17.48
N ALA A 444 20.30 3.27 -17.06
CA ALA A 444 19.45 4.05 -17.97
C ALA A 444 20.21 5.29 -18.49
N LYS A 445 20.02 5.60 -19.79
CA LYS A 445 20.66 6.76 -20.45
C LYS A 445 22.18 6.85 -20.16
N ASP A 446 22.87 5.71 -20.25
CA ASP A 446 24.32 5.59 -20.03
C ASP A 446 24.77 6.05 -18.62
N GLY A 447 23.94 5.84 -17.62
CA GLY A 447 24.25 6.21 -16.24
C GLY A 447 24.03 7.70 -15.91
N ALA A 448 23.09 8.36 -16.58
CA ALA A 448 22.78 9.77 -16.38
C ALA A 448 21.93 10.09 -15.12
N ALA A 449 21.45 9.06 -14.40
CA ALA A 449 20.62 9.22 -13.20
C ALA A 449 21.46 9.37 -11.92
#